data_f38fcbbfa65551171e63fa4c90492a86
#
_entry.id   f38fcbbfa65551171e63fa4c90492a86
#
_cell.length_a   1.000
_cell.length_b   1.000
_cell.length_c   1.000
_cell.angle_alpha   90.00
_cell.angle_beta   90.00
_cell.angle_gamma   90.00
#
_symmetry.space_group_name_H-M   'P 1'
#
loop_
_entity.id
_entity.type
_entity.pdbx_description
1 polymer ?
#
loop_
_entity_poly.entity_id
_entity_poly.type
_entity_poly.pdbx_seq_one_letter_code
_entity_poly.pdbx_strand_id
1 'polypeptide(L)'
;MENIPPKVQNQLAMLQQLQQQLQTVAAQKTQYEMAIRESRRAQEELKDIPEDAEIFVNVGTVMMQEKKPREVASLAEKVETLELRVKSLEKQEKAMQARFEQLSTDIKGSLDRKKPPVPPTAE
;
A
#
# COMPACT_ATOMS: atom_id res chain seq x y z
N MET A 1 -13.77 -17.62 -30.63
CA MET A 1 -13.59 -16.62 -29.60
C MET A 1 -14.80 -15.70 -29.53
N GLU A 2 -15.37 -15.59 -28.39
CA GLU A 2 -16.56 -14.77 -28.25
C GLU A 2 -16.22 -13.30 -28.39
N ASN A 3 -17.11 -12.55 -29.00
CA ASN A 3 -16.95 -11.11 -29.11
C ASN A 3 -17.28 -10.46 -27.79
N ILE A 4 -16.27 -9.86 -27.18
CA ILE A 4 -16.45 -9.11 -25.95
C ILE A 4 -16.81 -7.68 -26.34
N PRO A 5 -17.92 -7.12 -25.80
CA PRO A 5 -18.28 -5.75 -26.13
C PRO A 5 -17.17 -4.76 -25.78
N PRO A 6 -17.02 -3.68 -26.55
CA PRO A 6 -15.99 -2.68 -26.25
C PRO A 6 -16.07 -2.15 -24.83
N LYS A 7 -17.27 -1.97 -24.29
CA LYS A 7 -17.43 -1.53 -22.89
C LYS A 7 -16.78 -2.50 -21.91
N VAL A 8 -16.99 -3.80 -22.10
CA VAL A 8 -16.40 -4.81 -21.22
C VAL A 8 -14.89 -4.88 -21.42
N GLN A 9 -14.41 -4.75 -22.66
CA GLN A 9 -12.98 -4.70 -22.93
C GLN A 9 -12.31 -3.54 -22.17
N ASN A 10 -12.94 -2.36 -22.20
CA ASN A 10 -12.44 -1.21 -21.46
C ASN A 10 -12.47 -1.45 -19.96
N GLN A 11 -13.52 -2.06 -19.46
CA GLN A 11 -13.64 -2.39 -18.05
C GLN A 11 -12.56 -3.37 -17.60
N LEU A 12 -12.25 -4.37 -18.43
CA LEU A 12 -11.19 -5.34 -18.13
C LEU A 12 -9.82 -4.66 -18.09
N ALA A 13 -9.58 -3.73 -19.02
CA ALA A 13 -8.34 -2.97 -19.02
C ALA A 13 -8.21 -2.12 -17.75
N MET A 14 -9.28 -1.48 -17.34
CA MET A 14 -9.31 -0.71 -16.10
C MET A 14 -9.08 -1.60 -14.88
N LEU A 15 -9.65 -2.79 -14.88
CA LEU A 15 -9.46 -3.76 -13.80
C LEU A 15 -8.00 -4.16 -13.66
N GLN A 16 -7.33 -4.43 -14.77
CA GLN A 16 -5.91 -4.75 -14.77
C GLN A 16 -5.08 -3.58 -14.24
N GLN A 17 -5.42 -2.37 -14.64
CA GLN A 17 -4.73 -1.18 -14.16
C GLN A 17 -4.90 -1.00 -12.65
N LEU A 18 -6.10 -1.20 -12.15
CA LEU A 18 -6.37 -1.16 -10.71
C LEU A 18 -5.57 -2.21 -9.96
N GLN A 19 -5.47 -3.41 -10.52
CA GLN A 19 -4.70 -4.48 -9.90
C GLN A 19 -3.22 -4.11 -9.80
N GLN A 20 -2.66 -3.53 -10.85
CA GLN A 20 -1.28 -3.06 -10.84
C GLN A 20 -1.08 -1.94 -9.82
N GLN A 21 -2.03 -1.01 -9.74
CA GLN A 21 -1.97 0.07 -8.76
C GLN A 21 -2.03 -0.46 -7.34
N LEU A 22 -2.87 -1.46 -7.09
CA LEU A 22 -2.95 -2.11 -5.78
C LEU A 22 -1.62 -2.76 -5.40
N GLN A 23 -0.98 -3.46 -6.35
CA GLN A 23 0.31 -4.07 -6.10
C GLN A 23 1.38 -3.02 -5.78
N THR A 24 1.37 -1.90 -6.49
CA THR A 24 2.31 -0.82 -6.26
C THR A 24 2.11 -0.21 -4.87
N VAL A 25 0.87 0.06 -4.49
CA VAL A 25 0.56 0.61 -3.17
C VAL A 25 0.96 -0.37 -2.08
N ALA A 26 0.67 -1.66 -2.26
CA ALA A 26 1.04 -2.68 -1.29
C ALA A 26 2.56 -2.76 -1.11
N ALA A 27 3.32 -2.65 -2.21
CA ALA A 27 4.78 -2.68 -2.15
C ALA A 27 5.33 -1.45 -1.42
N GLN A 28 4.78 -0.27 -1.70
CA GLN A 28 5.18 0.96 -1.00
C GLN A 28 4.88 0.86 0.49
N LYS A 29 3.70 0.35 0.84
CA LYS A 29 3.30 0.18 2.23
C LYS A 29 4.28 -0.75 2.96
N THR A 30 4.65 -1.86 2.33
CA THR A 30 5.61 -2.80 2.89
C THR A 30 6.95 -2.15 3.15
N GLN A 31 7.45 -1.32 2.22
CA GLN A 31 8.72 -0.62 2.39
C GLN A 31 8.67 0.33 3.59
N TYR A 32 7.58 1.08 3.74
CA TYR A 32 7.43 1.98 4.88
C TYR A 32 7.32 1.21 6.19
N GLU A 33 6.61 0.08 6.18
CA GLU A 33 6.50 -0.76 7.38
C GLU A 33 7.85 -1.35 7.80
N MET A 34 8.68 -1.73 6.82
CA MET A 34 10.04 -2.17 7.11
C MET A 34 10.89 -1.06 7.72
N ALA A 35 10.79 0.15 7.17
CA ALA A 35 11.52 1.30 7.71
C ALA A 35 11.06 1.64 9.13
N ILE A 36 9.77 1.50 9.41
CA ILE A 36 9.24 1.69 10.77
C ILE A 36 9.85 0.66 11.72
N ARG A 37 9.90 -0.59 11.33
CA ARG A 37 10.48 -1.64 12.18
C ARG A 37 11.95 -1.40 12.46
N GLU A 38 12.71 -1.01 11.44
CA GLU A 38 14.13 -0.68 11.62
C GLU A 38 14.32 0.50 12.57
N SER A 39 13.50 1.53 12.42
CA SER A 39 13.56 2.71 13.27
C SER A 39 13.19 2.38 14.72
N ARG A 40 12.19 1.54 14.93
CA ARG A 40 11.78 1.10 16.26
C ARG A 40 12.85 0.23 16.90
N ARG A 41 13.50 -0.62 16.12
CA ARG A 41 14.61 -1.43 16.61
C ARG A 41 15.77 -0.53 17.08
N ALA A 42 16.09 0.50 16.29
CA ALA A 42 17.11 1.46 16.67
C ALA A 42 16.74 2.18 17.98
N GLN A 43 15.46 2.55 18.12
CA GLN A 43 14.98 3.16 19.37
C GLN A 43 15.19 2.24 20.56
N GLU A 44 14.89 0.95 20.41
CA GLU A 44 15.08 -0.01 21.49
C GLU A 44 16.55 -0.16 21.87
N GLU A 45 17.42 -0.25 20.89
CA GLU A 45 18.85 -0.38 21.14
C GLU A 45 19.45 0.87 21.80
N LEU A 46 18.92 2.05 21.46
CA LEU A 46 19.39 3.29 22.07
C LEU A 46 19.04 3.40 23.55
N LYS A 47 18.02 2.69 24.01
CA LYS A 47 17.65 2.71 25.42
C LYS A 47 18.77 2.25 26.35
N ASP A 48 19.60 1.33 25.87
CA ASP A 48 20.69 0.75 26.68
C ASP A 48 22.00 1.53 26.56
N ILE A 49 22.01 2.60 25.77
CA ILE A 49 23.19 3.41 25.55
C ILE A 49 23.15 4.60 26.51
N PRO A 50 24.28 4.92 27.19
CA PRO A 50 24.33 6.09 28.08
C PRO A 50 23.97 7.38 27.37
N GLU A 51 23.37 8.32 28.09
CA GLU A 51 22.90 9.59 27.52
C GLU A 51 24.05 10.42 26.92
N ASP A 52 25.24 10.31 27.48
CA ASP A 52 26.40 11.07 27.03
C ASP A 52 27.29 10.29 26.06
N ALA A 53 26.86 9.11 25.65
CA ALA A 53 27.62 8.31 24.69
C ALA A 53 27.62 8.96 23.31
N GLU A 54 28.74 8.83 22.63
CA GLU A 54 28.84 9.21 21.23
C GLU A 54 28.26 8.09 20.37
N ILE A 55 27.37 8.47 19.48
CA ILE A 55 26.80 7.52 18.54
C ILE A 55 27.05 8.00 17.12
N PHE A 56 26.94 7.10 16.17
CA PHE A 56 27.15 7.42 14.75
C PHE A 56 25.91 7.05 13.97
N VAL A 57 25.53 7.92 13.04
CA VAL A 57 24.37 7.71 12.19
C VAL A 57 24.79 7.82 10.73
N ASN A 58 24.12 7.07 9.89
CA ASN A 58 24.32 7.17 8.45
C ASN A 58 23.39 8.22 7.88
N VAL A 59 23.96 9.21 7.19
CA VAL A 59 23.22 10.19 6.44
C VAL A 59 23.59 9.99 4.98
N GLY A 60 22.74 9.26 4.25
CA GLY A 60 23.10 8.81 2.93
C GLY A 60 24.26 7.82 2.99
N THR A 61 25.37 8.16 2.32
CA THR A 61 26.58 7.34 2.32
C THR A 61 27.61 7.80 3.35
N VAL A 62 27.28 8.82 4.13
CA VAL A 62 28.22 9.39 5.09
C VAL A 62 27.81 8.99 6.50
N MET A 63 28.79 8.55 7.29
CA MET A 63 28.59 8.27 8.71
C MET A 63 28.96 9.52 9.51
N MET A 64 28.03 9.98 10.33
CA MET A 64 28.21 11.19 11.11
C MET A 64 28.00 10.91 12.59
N GLN A 65 28.76 11.63 13.42
CA GLN A 65 28.61 11.56 14.86
C GLN A 65 27.36 12.32 15.28
N GLU A 66 26.59 11.75 16.21
CA GLU A 66 25.40 12.37 16.73
C GLU A 66 25.26 12.12 18.22
N LYS A 67 24.49 12.96 18.90
CA LYS A 67 24.16 12.77 20.30
C LYS A 67 22.89 11.94 20.45
N LYS A 68 22.89 11.07 21.46
CA LYS A 68 21.76 10.18 21.69
C LYS A 68 20.41 10.90 21.77
N PRO A 69 20.25 11.97 22.58
CA PRO A 69 18.94 12.62 22.67
C PRO A 69 18.43 13.12 21.33
N ARG A 70 19.33 13.60 20.49
CA ARG A 70 18.95 14.11 19.17
C ARG A 70 18.51 12.97 18.25
N GLU A 71 19.21 11.85 18.29
CA GLU A 71 18.84 10.69 17.47
C GLU A 71 17.54 10.09 17.96
N VAL A 72 17.29 10.01 19.25
CA VAL A 72 16.04 9.55 19.82
C VAL A 72 14.87 10.38 19.28
N ALA A 73 15.03 11.72 19.30
CA ALA A 73 13.99 12.62 18.78
C ALA A 73 13.80 12.44 17.29
N SER A 74 14.89 12.30 16.55
CA SER A 74 14.85 12.12 15.10
C SER A 74 14.14 10.83 14.70
N LEU A 75 14.43 9.74 15.39
CA LEU A 75 13.78 8.45 15.14
C LEU A 75 12.29 8.50 15.46
N ALA A 76 11.91 9.16 16.55
CA ALA A 76 10.50 9.31 16.92
C ALA A 76 9.73 10.07 15.84
N GLU A 77 10.31 11.15 15.33
CA GLU A 77 9.70 11.93 14.25
C GLU A 77 9.58 11.11 12.97
N LYS A 78 10.63 10.35 12.65
CA LYS A 78 10.64 9.50 11.47
C LYS A 78 9.55 8.43 11.53
N VAL A 79 9.41 7.77 12.68
CA VAL A 79 8.37 6.75 12.87
C VAL A 79 7.00 7.37 12.70
N GLU A 80 6.76 8.53 13.31
CA GLU A 80 5.48 9.22 13.20
C GLU A 80 5.14 9.55 11.74
N THR A 81 6.10 10.10 11.00
CA THR A 81 5.92 10.44 9.60
C THR A 81 5.62 9.19 8.77
N LEU A 82 6.38 8.12 8.99
CA LEU A 82 6.18 6.88 8.25
C LEU A 82 4.83 6.25 8.55
N GLU A 83 4.40 6.28 9.81
CA GLU A 83 3.08 5.75 10.19
C GLU A 83 1.95 6.51 9.52
N LEU A 84 2.07 7.83 9.39
CA LEU A 84 1.10 8.63 8.67
C LEU A 84 1.04 8.27 7.19
N ARG A 85 2.19 8.00 6.59
CA ARG A 85 2.25 7.56 5.19
C ARG A 85 1.61 6.20 5.00
N VAL A 86 1.84 5.27 5.92
CA VAL A 86 1.20 3.96 5.87
C VAL A 86 -0.31 4.10 5.95
N LYS A 87 -0.81 4.94 6.86
CA LYS A 87 -2.26 5.18 6.97
C LYS A 87 -2.85 5.75 5.69
N SER A 88 -2.13 6.68 5.05
CA SER A 88 -2.57 7.25 3.78
C SER A 88 -2.64 6.18 2.69
N LEU A 89 -1.64 5.31 2.62
CA LEU A 89 -1.62 4.21 1.66
C LEU A 89 -2.73 3.20 1.93
N GLU A 90 -3.02 2.93 3.20
CA GLU A 90 -4.13 2.03 3.57
C GLU A 90 -5.47 2.58 3.10
N LYS A 91 -5.68 3.89 3.20
CA LYS A 91 -6.89 4.52 2.68
C LYS A 91 -6.99 4.39 1.17
N GLN A 92 -5.88 4.64 0.47
CA GLN A 92 -5.82 4.46 -0.98
C GLN A 92 -6.11 3.02 -1.37
N GLU A 93 -5.51 2.08 -0.66
CA GLU A 93 -5.70 0.66 -0.89
C GLU A 93 -7.16 0.26 -0.76
N LYS A 94 -7.82 0.71 0.31
CA LYS A 94 -9.24 0.43 0.53
C LYS A 94 -10.11 1.00 -0.58
N ALA A 95 -9.83 2.23 -1.00
CA ALA A 95 -10.58 2.87 -2.08
C ALA A 95 -10.39 2.12 -3.39
N MET A 96 -9.18 1.70 -3.69
CA MET A 96 -8.88 0.93 -4.90
C MET A 96 -9.53 -0.45 -4.86
N GLN A 97 -9.52 -1.11 -3.70
CA GLN A 97 -10.17 -2.41 -3.53
C GLN A 97 -11.68 -2.30 -3.75
N ALA A 98 -12.28 -1.26 -3.21
CA ALA A 98 -13.71 -1.03 -3.41
C ALA A 98 -14.04 -0.82 -4.89
N ARG A 99 -13.22 -0.04 -5.59
CA ARG A 99 -13.40 0.17 -7.03
C ARG A 99 -13.17 -1.11 -7.82
N PHE A 100 -12.19 -1.90 -7.42
CA PHE A 100 -11.90 -3.19 -8.06
C PHE A 100 -13.09 -4.11 -7.93
N GLU A 101 -13.66 -4.23 -6.73
CA GLU A 101 -14.83 -5.08 -6.48
C GLU A 101 -16.05 -4.59 -7.26
N GLN A 102 -16.28 -3.28 -7.26
CA GLN A 102 -17.40 -2.70 -7.99
C GLN A 102 -17.26 -2.96 -9.49
N LEU A 103 -16.07 -2.75 -10.02
CA LEU A 103 -15.80 -2.97 -11.43
C LEU A 103 -15.92 -4.45 -11.80
N SER A 104 -15.46 -5.35 -10.95
CA SER A 104 -15.62 -6.78 -11.13
C SER A 104 -17.10 -7.16 -11.19
N THR A 105 -17.89 -6.60 -10.29
CA THR A 105 -19.34 -6.82 -10.27
C THR A 105 -20.00 -6.29 -11.54
N ASP A 106 -19.60 -5.10 -11.98
CA ASP A 106 -20.13 -4.48 -13.20
C ASP A 106 -19.82 -5.32 -14.44
N ILE A 107 -18.60 -5.83 -14.52
CA ILE A 107 -18.18 -6.70 -15.62
C ILE A 107 -19.02 -7.97 -15.63
N LYS A 108 -19.16 -8.60 -14.48
CA LYS A 108 -19.94 -9.81 -14.35
C LYS A 108 -21.40 -9.58 -14.74
N GLY A 109 -21.97 -8.47 -14.28
CA GLY A 109 -23.33 -8.09 -14.64
C GLY A 109 -23.51 -7.84 -16.13
N SER A 110 -22.52 -7.20 -16.76
CA SER A 110 -22.55 -6.95 -18.20
C SER A 110 -22.48 -8.25 -19.01
N LEU A 111 -21.64 -9.18 -18.57
CA LEU A 111 -21.54 -10.47 -19.25
C LEU A 111 -22.81 -11.30 -19.07
N ASP A 112 -23.40 -11.27 -17.88
CA ASP A 112 -24.63 -11.99 -17.63
C ASP A 112 -25.81 -11.45 -18.45
N ARG A 113 -25.85 -10.12 -18.64
CA ARG A 113 -26.90 -9.50 -19.48
C ARG A 113 -26.78 -9.88 -20.93
N LYS A 114 -25.63 -10.25 -21.38
CA LYS A 114 -25.41 -10.67 -22.77
C LYS A 114 -25.92 -12.04 -23.06
N LYS A 115 -26.09 -12.85 -22.04
CA LYS A 115 -26.69 -14.16 -22.23
C LYS A 115 -28.18 -13.99 -22.56
N PRO A 116 -28.69 -14.69 -23.57
CA PRO A 116 -30.13 -14.61 -23.83
C PRO A 116 -30.89 -15.03 -22.58
N PRO A 117 -31.94 -14.30 -22.24
CA PRO A 117 -32.71 -14.68 -21.07
C PRO A 117 -33.26 -16.08 -21.27
N VAL A 118 -33.10 -16.90 -20.25
CA VAL A 118 -33.69 -18.22 -20.26
C VAL A 118 -35.21 -18.04 -20.22
N PRO A 119 -35.92 -18.47 -21.24
CA PRO A 119 -37.38 -18.33 -21.20
C PRO A 119 -37.93 -19.08 -20.00
N PRO A 120 -38.92 -18.51 -19.33
CA PRO A 120 -39.51 -19.24 -18.22
C PRO A 120 -40.07 -20.56 -18.74
N THR A 121 -39.69 -21.62 -18.06
CA THR A 121 -40.19 -22.92 -18.42
C THR A 121 -41.60 -23.07 -17.90
N ALA A 122 -42.47 -22.30 -18.46
CA ALA A 122 -43.83 -22.27 -17.96
C ALA A 122 -44.68 -23.43 -18.45
N GLU A 123 -44.17 -24.16 -19.40
CA GLU A 123 -44.90 -25.34 -19.89
C GLU A 123 -44.81 -26.49 -18.92
#